data_4a5d7f63575880778ae525516d52c9cf
#
_entry.id   4a5d7f63575880778ae525516d52c9cf
#
_cell.length_a   1.000
_cell.length_b   1.000
_cell.length_c   1.000
_cell.angle_alpha   90.00
_cell.angle_beta   90.00
_cell.angle_gamma   90.00
#
_symmetry.space_group_name_H-M   'P 1'
#
loop_
_entity.id
_entity.type
_entity.pdbx_description
1 polymer ?
#
loop_
_entity_poly.entity_id
_entity_poly.type
_entity_poly.pdbx_seq_one_letter_code
_entity_poly.pdbx_strand_id
1 'polypeptide(L)'
;MTKSDLINAVVKSCNGDNVSKRLAGEIIDKTFSIISQAVKKEKRFSYPKFGTYTVRNRKARKGRNPQTGQEIKIKASKTVGFKPAPTLKSSL
;
A
#
# COMPACT_ATOMS: atom_id res chain seq x y z
N MET A 1 -12.38 -6.38 -4.91
CA MET A 1 -12.83 -5.83 -3.60
C MET A 1 -12.61 -4.34 -3.57
N THR A 2 -13.65 -3.61 -3.24
CA THR A 2 -13.59 -2.16 -3.07
C THR A 2 -13.48 -1.80 -1.58
N LYS A 3 -13.34 -0.51 -1.28
CA LYS A 3 -13.34 -0.01 0.10
C LYS A 3 -14.65 -0.39 0.82
N SER A 4 -15.80 -0.27 0.13
CA SER A 4 -17.09 -0.64 0.69
C SER A 4 -17.16 -2.13 1.03
N ASP A 5 -16.64 -2.99 0.16
CA ASP A 5 -16.58 -4.43 0.41
C ASP A 5 -15.70 -4.75 1.62
N LEU A 6 -14.57 -4.04 1.75
CA LEU A 6 -13.68 -4.21 2.89
C LEU A 6 -14.36 -3.80 4.19
N ILE A 7 -15.05 -2.67 4.21
CA ILE A 7 -15.80 -2.19 5.38
C ILE A 7 -16.86 -3.22 5.80
N ASN A 8 -17.63 -3.74 4.84
CA ASN A 8 -18.66 -4.74 5.12
C ASN A 8 -18.04 -6.03 5.68
N ALA A 9 -16.94 -6.47 5.14
CA ALA A 9 -16.22 -7.66 5.62
C ALA A 9 -15.71 -7.48 7.05
N VAL A 10 -15.15 -6.30 7.36
CA VAL A 10 -14.66 -5.99 8.71
C VAL A 10 -15.82 -5.97 9.72
N VAL A 11 -16.92 -5.30 9.39
CA VAL A 11 -18.11 -5.25 10.26
C VAL A 11 -18.65 -6.65 10.53
N LYS A 12 -18.71 -7.49 9.51
CA LYS A 12 -19.19 -8.86 9.62
C LYS A 12 -18.25 -9.71 10.49
N SER A 13 -16.95 -9.53 10.35
CA SER A 13 -15.95 -10.26 11.15
C SER A 13 -15.93 -9.83 12.61
N CYS A 14 -16.31 -8.57 12.90
CA CYS A 14 -16.39 -8.02 14.25
C CYS A 14 -17.81 -8.11 14.82
N ASN A 15 -18.62 -9.03 14.31
CA ASN A 15 -19.97 -9.24 14.79
C ASN A 15 -19.95 -9.63 16.27
N GLY A 16 -20.72 -8.90 17.08
CA GLY A 16 -20.73 -9.06 18.53
C GLY A 16 -19.99 -7.94 19.28
N ASP A 17 -19.16 -7.16 18.59
CA ASP A 17 -18.42 -6.05 19.18
C ASP A 17 -19.09 -4.68 18.91
N ASN A 18 -20.32 -4.68 18.43
CA ASN A 18 -21.12 -3.47 18.14
C ASN A 18 -20.40 -2.47 17.22
N VAL A 19 -19.67 -2.96 16.23
CA VAL A 19 -18.97 -2.11 15.28
C VAL A 19 -19.93 -1.70 14.16
N SER A 20 -20.17 -0.39 14.03
CA SER A 20 -20.95 0.16 12.93
C SER A 20 -20.11 0.29 11.66
N LYS A 21 -20.78 0.36 10.51
CA LYS A 21 -20.09 0.61 9.23
C LYS A 21 -19.35 1.94 9.25
N ARG A 22 -19.92 2.97 9.88
CA ARG A 22 -19.30 4.28 10.03
C ARG A 22 -17.99 4.18 10.82
N LEU A 23 -18.04 3.52 11.98
CA LEU A 23 -16.86 3.35 12.82
C LEU A 23 -15.78 2.53 12.11
N ALA A 24 -16.16 1.43 11.46
CA ALA A 24 -15.25 0.60 10.70
C ALA A 24 -14.57 1.40 9.58
N GLY A 25 -15.33 2.21 8.85
CA GLY A 25 -14.81 3.09 7.82
C GLY A 25 -13.81 4.10 8.34
N GLU A 26 -14.09 4.73 9.46
CA GLU A 26 -13.19 5.68 10.11
C GLU A 26 -11.89 5.02 10.56
N ILE A 27 -11.99 3.84 11.16
CA ILE A 27 -10.81 3.09 11.62
C ILE A 27 -9.94 2.69 10.42
N ILE A 28 -10.54 2.20 9.35
CA ILE A 28 -9.82 1.82 8.13
C ILE A 28 -9.13 3.03 7.52
N ASP A 29 -9.82 4.16 7.38
CA ASP A 29 -9.24 5.37 6.81
C ASP A 29 -8.05 5.87 7.64
N LYS A 30 -8.19 5.89 8.95
CA LYS A 30 -7.12 6.30 9.85
C LYS A 30 -5.95 5.32 9.82
N THR A 31 -6.24 4.03 9.73
CA THR A 31 -5.20 2.99 9.63
C THR A 31 -4.34 3.21 8.38
N PHE A 32 -4.94 3.38 7.22
CA PHE A 32 -4.19 3.61 5.99
C PHE A 32 -3.49 4.96 5.99
N SER A 33 -4.08 5.98 6.57
CA SER A 33 -3.44 7.29 6.73
C SER A 33 -2.17 7.20 7.58
N ILE A 34 -2.24 6.48 8.69
CA ILE A 34 -1.09 6.26 9.58
C ILE A 34 -0.01 5.44 8.88
N ILE A 35 -0.39 4.41 8.13
CA ILE A 35 0.54 3.60 7.34
C ILE A 35 1.27 4.49 6.33
N SER A 36 0.54 5.36 5.64
CA SER A 36 1.12 6.30 4.68
C SER A 36 2.15 7.22 5.32
N GLN A 37 1.84 7.75 6.50
CA GLN A 37 2.75 8.59 7.24
C GLN A 37 3.99 7.84 7.72
N ALA A 38 3.81 6.61 8.20
CA ALA A 38 4.92 5.76 8.64
C ALA A 38 5.87 5.44 7.48
N VAL A 39 5.34 5.12 6.31
CA VAL A 39 6.16 4.87 5.11
C VAL A 39 6.92 6.12 4.70
N LYS A 40 6.29 7.29 4.75
CA LYS A 40 6.96 8.56 4.41
C LYS A 40 8.07 8.91 5.39
N LYS A 41 7.83 8.73 6.68
CA LYS A 41 8.75 9.13 7.76
C LYS A 41 9.86 8.12 7.97
N GLU A 42 9.51 6.85 8.11
CA GLU A 42 10.45 5.78 8.46
C GLU A 42 10.96 5.02 7.23
N LYS A 43 10.39 5.28 6.05
CA LYS A 43 10.72 4.62 4.79
C LYS A 43 10.39 3.13 4.77
N ARG A 44 9.73 2.63 5.79
CA ARG A 44 9.36 1.23 5.91
C ARG A 44 8.16 1.07 6.85
N PHE A 45 7.26 0.19 6.50
CA PHE A 45 6.17 -0.28 7.36
C PHE A 45 6.04 -1.79 7.21
N SER A 46 6.08 -2.51 8.31
CA SER A 46 5.93 -3.97 8.32
C SER A 46 4.72 -4.36 9.15
N TYR A 47 3.88 -5.23 8.58
CA TYR A 47 2.75 -5.81 9.30
C TYR A 47 2.92 -7.33 9.34
N PRO A 48 2.98 -7.95 10.53
CA PRO A 48 3.16 -9.40 10.66
C PRO A 48 2.09 -10.17 9.90
N LYS A 49 2.48 -11.25 9.26
CA LYS A 49 1.59 -12.14 8.48
C LYS A 49 0.97 -11.52 7.23
N PHE A 50 1.25 -10.25 6.95
CA PHE A 50 0.74 -9.59 5.76
C PHE A 50 1.85 -9.22 4.78
N GLY A 51 2.75 -8.33 5.18
CA GLY A 51 3.85 -7.92 4.32
C GLY A 51 4.51 -6.64 4.78
N THR A 52 5.43 -6.16 3.97
CA THR A 52 6.22 -4.97 4.25
C THR A 52 6.13 -4.00 3.08
N TYR A 53 5.86 -2.73 3.40
CA TYR A 53 5.92 -1.62 2.46
C TYR A 53 7.24 -0.89 2.65
N THR A 54 7.97 -0.67 1.56
CA THR A 54 9.25 0.06 1.59
C THR A 54 9.26 1.12 0.52
N VAL A 55 9.93 2.23 0.81
CA VAL A 55 10.15 3.27 -0.20
C VAL A 55 11.31 2.84 -1.07
N ARG A 56 11.08 2.81 -2.38
CA ARG A 56 12.11 2.53 -3.38
C ARG A 56 12.44 3.80 -4.13
N ASN A 57 13.73 4.08 -4.24
CA ASN A 57 14.21 5.20 -5.02
C ASN A 57 14.59 4.70 -6.41
N ARG A 58 14.02 5.32 -7.43
CA ARG A 58 14.42 5.09 -8.82
C ARG A 58 15.36 6.19 -9.23
N LYS A 59 16.58 5.82 -9.63
CA LYS A 59 17.57 6.78 -10.10
C LYS A 59 17.13 7.38 -11.44
N ALA A 60 17.54 8.63 -11.68
CA ALA A 60 17.39 9.24 -12.99
C ALA A 60 18.13 8.39 -14.03
N ARG A 61 17.52 8.19 -15.17
CA ARG A 61 18.10 7.43 -16.28
C ARG A 61 17.76 8.06 -17.62
N LYS A 62 18.54 7.72 -18.64
CA LYS A 62 18.23 8.10 -20.01
C LYS A 62 17.35 7.00 -20.63
N GLY A 63 16.27 7.42 -21.24
CA GLY A 63 15.41 6.54 -22.03
C GLY A 63 15.32 7.02 -23.46
N ARG A 64 14.73 6.23 -24.33
CA ARG A 64 14.45 6.63 -25.72
C ARG A 64 12.96 6.64 -25.97
N ASN A 65 12.51 7.68 -26.68
CA ASN A 65 11.15 7.72 -27.17
C ASN A 65 11.02 6.69 -28.31
N PRO A 66 10.18 5.66 -28.19
CA PRO A 66 10.06 4.63 -29.21
C PRO A 66 9.50 5.14 -30.56
N GLN A 67 8.84 6.28 -30.58
CA GLN A 67 8.29 6.87 -31.81
C GLN A 67 9.28 7.73 -32.56
N THR A 68 10.11 8.49 -31.85
CA THR A 68 11.04 9.45 -32.45
C THR A 68 12.49 9.04 -32.33
N GLY A 69 12.81 8.08 -31.50
CA GLY A 69 14.18 7.66 -31.21
C GLY A 69 15.00 8.66 -30.43
N GLN A 70 14.39 9.78 -30.00
CA GLN A 70 15.09 10.78 -29.21
C GLN A 70 15.33 10.32 -27.78
N GLU A 71 16.50 10.70 -27.25
CA GLU A 71 16.78 10.46 -25.83
C GLU A 71 15.95 11.37 -24.96
N ILE A 72 15.32 10.80 -23.94
CA ILE A 72 14.59 11.52 -22.92
C ILE A 72 15.20 11.21 -21.56
N LYS A 73 15.26 12.23 -20.71
CA LYS A 73 15.69 12.05 -19.31
C LYS A 73 14.52 11.63 -18.49
N ILE A 74 14.62 10.47 -17.85
CA ILE A 74 13.64 10.01 -16.86
C ILE A 74 14.14 10.47 -15.50
N LYS A 75 13.36 11.37 -14.87
CA LYS A 75 13.73 11.94 -13.57
C LYS A 75 13.74 10.86 -12.49
N ALA A 76 14.59 11.06 -11.48
CA ALA A 76 14.55 10.25 -10.28
C ALA A 76 13.16 10.36 -9.63
N SER A 77 12.63 9.23 -9.19
CA SER A 77 11.34 9.17 -8.54
C SER A 77 11.37 8.23 -7.35
N LYS A 78 10.44 8.42 -6.43
CA LYS A 78 10.24 7.52 -5.30
C LYS A 78 8.94 6.77 -5.49
N THR A 79 8.97 5.49 -5.19
CA THR A 79 7.76 4.65 -5.23
C THR A 79 7.73 3.74 -4.00
N VAL A 80 6.58 3.17 -3.74
CA VAL A 80 6.40 2.22 -2.64
C VAL A 80 6.33 0.82 -3.22
N GLY A 81 7.23 -0.05 -2.74
CA GLY A 81 7.19 -1.46 -3.08
C GLY A 81 6.56 -2.26 -1.94
N PHE A 82 5.83 -3.31 -2.30
CA PHE A 82 5.23 -4.23 -1.36
C PHE A 82 5.86 -5.60 -1.47
N LYS A 83 6.33 -6.15 -0.33
CA LYS A 83 6.86 -7.51 -0.25
C LYS A 83 5.93 -8.32 0.65
N PRO A 84 5.24 -9.34 0.12
CA PRO A 84 4.33 -10.14 0.94
C PRO A 84 5.11 -10.95 1.98
N ALA A 85 4.49 -11.11 3.16
CA ALA A 85 5.05 -11.98 4.18
C ALA A 85 5.01 -13.44 3.72
N PRO A 86 5.94 -14.30 4.21
CA PRO A 86 5.92 -15.72 3.88
C PRO A 86 4.57 -16.39 4.16
N THR A 87 3.92 -16.01 5.25
CA THR A 87 2.60 -16.52 5.63
C THR A 87 1.52 -16.19 4.61
N LEU A 88 1.50 -14.95 4.11
CA LEU A 88 0.57 -14.54 3.07
C LEU A 88 0.88 -15.24 1.75
N LYS A 89 2.14 -15.30 1.37
CA LYS A 89 2.59 -15.92 0.13
C LYS A 89 2.26 -17.41 0.09
N SER A 90 2.42 -18.12 1.19
CA SER A 90 2.15 -19.56 1.26
C SER A 90 0.67 -19.87 1.27
N SER A 91 -0.20 -18.92 1.60
CA SER A 91 -1.67 -19.10 1.56
C SER A 91 -2.29 -18.85 0.19
N LEU A 92 -1.51 -18.40 -0.77
CA LEU A 92 -2.01 -18.14 -2.13
C LEU A 92 -2.10 -19.38 -3.01
#